data_9099ad9ad98a2250e8a72e7e161fa16a
#
_entry.id   9099ad9ad98a2250e8a72e7e161fa16a
#
_cell.length_a   1.000
_cell.length_b   1.000
_cell.length_c   1.000
_cell.angle_alpha   90.00
_cell.angle_beta   90.00
_cell.angle_gamma   90.00
#
_symmetry.space_group_name_H-M   'P 1'
#
loop_
_entity.id
_entity.type
_entity.pdbx_description
1 polymer ?
#
loop_
_entity_poly.entity_id
_entity_poly.type
_entity_poly.pdbx_seq_one_letter_code
_entity_poly.pdbx_strand_id
1 'polypeptide(L)'
;MRTVTVTDELQEYLDGLVPRRDPVLTRIEEEAHRDGVPIVDPHEGALLYLLVKIAGAKRILELGTATGYSGIWLLRGSGGGRLTTFELDHKRALTARKNFGDAGLGKDATVIEEDALEGLQKLDARFDACFIDLLNSFPSEEVTRRVLELCIERLDGGALLMADNALRQGEVLSPQSQQARNVGHYNQLVAKHPRLESVVIPIRDGLSVARVKN
;
A
#
# COMPACT_ATOMS: atom_id res chain seq x y z
N MET A 1 -5.04 -22.16 21.49
CA MET A 1 -3.80 -21.46 21.10
C MET A 1 -3.90 -20.03 21.63
N ARG A 2 -2.90 -19.52 22.37
CA ARG A 2 -2.96 -18.13 22.84
C ARG A 2 -2.39 -17.22 21.76
N THR A 3 -3.15 -16.24 21.31
CA THR A 3 -2.67 -15.16 20.44
C THR A 3 -1.77 -14.23 21.27
N VAL A 4 -0.65 -13.79 20.73
CA VAL A 4 0.18 -12.78 21.36
C VAL A 4 -0.55 -11.43 21.24
N THR A 5 -0.73 -10.77 22.39
CA THR A 5 -1.19 -9.36 22.40
C THR A 5 0.05 -8.48 22.31
N VAL A 6 0.11 -7.61 21.33
CA VAL A 6 1.20 -6.64 21.19
C VAL A 6 0.99 -5.56 22.26
N THR A 7 1.87 -5.56 23.28
CA THR A 7 1.97 -4.50 24.28
C THR A 7 2.97 -3.44 23.82
N ASP A 8 2.99 -2.27 24.45
CA ASP A 8 3.94 -1.21 24.14
C ASP A 8 5.39 -1.70 24.24
N GLU A 9 5.71 -2.49 25.27
CA GLU A 9 7.05 -3.11 25.46
C GLU A 9 7.41 -4.08 24.33
N LEU A 10 6.44 -4.88 23.87
CA LEU A 10 6.65 -5.79 22.73
C LEU A 10 6.78 -5.01 21.43
N GLN A 11 6.03 -3.91 21.27
CA GLN A 11 6.15 -3.03 20.13
C GLN A 11 7.55 -2.39 20.07
N GLU A 12 8.05 -1.86 21.20
CA GLU A 12 9.40 -1.29 21.30
C GLU A 12 10.49 -2.33 20.96
N TYR A 13 10.33 -3.56 21.43
CA TYR A 13 11.22 -4.67 21.05
C TYR A 13 11.18 -4.93 19.53
N LEU A 14 10.00 -4.97 18.92
CA LEU A 14 9.84 -5.19 17.48
C LEU A 14 10.44 -4.01 16.70
N ASP A 15 10.25 -2.77 17.15
CA ASP A 15 10.82 -1.56 16.51
C ASP A 15 12.34 -1.64 16.45
N GLY A 16 12.96 -2.24 17.48
CA GLY A 16 14.40 -2.52 17.49
C GLY A 16 14.87 -3.56 16.47
N LEU A 17 13.96 -4.38 15.93
CA LEU A 17 14.25 -5.42 14.94
C LEU A 17 14.01 -4.96 13.49
N VAL A 18 13.35 -3.82 13.27
CA VAL A 18 13.11 -3.31 11.93
C VAL A 18 14.43 -3.00 11.23
N PRO A 19 14.59 -3.34 9.94
CA PRO A 19 15.79 -3.00 9.19
C PRO A 19 16.14 -1.52 9.28
N ARG A 20 17.43 -1.21 9.44
CA ARG A 20 17.90 0.18 9.57
C ARG A 20 17.48 0.98 8.33
N ARG A 21 16.69 2.06 8.55
CA ARG A 21 16.33 3.02 7.50
C ARG A 21 17.54 3.86 7.17
N ASP A 22 17.65 4.22 5.90
CA ASP A 22 18.67 5.19 5.48
C ASP A 22 18.23 6.64 5.81
N PRO A 23 19.12 7.62 5.64
CA PRO A 23 18.79 9.02 5.98
C PRO A 23 17.57 9.58 5.25
N VAL A 24 17.25 9.08 4.04
CA VAL A 24 16.09 9.58 3.28
C VAL A 24 14.80 9.10 3.90
N LEU A 25 14.68 7.80 4.21
CA LEU A 25 13.49 7.26 4.87
C LEU A 25 13.31 7.88 6.26
N THR A 26 14.38 7.99 7.07
CA THR A 26 14.31 8.62 8.40
C THR A 26 13.80 10.07 8.30
N ARG A 27 14.32 10.85 7.36
CA ARG A 27 13.86 12.23 7.14
C ARG A 27 12.39 12.28 6.75
N ILE A 28 11.92 11.39 5.87
CA ILE A 28 10.51 11.35 5.47
C ILE A 28 9.62 11.01 6.67
N GLU A 29 10.04 10.07 7.53
CA GLU A 29 9.32 9.71 8.77
C GLU A 29 9.17 10.92 9.71
N GLU A 30 10.27 11.66 9.93
CA GLU A 30 10.28 12.87 10.77
C GLU A 30 9.40 14.00 10.18
N GLU A 31 9.49 14.23 8.87
CA GLU A 31 8.68 15.22 8.16
C GLU A 31 7.19 14.85 8.21
N ALA A 32 6.85 13.58 7.94
CA ALA A 32 5.49 13.08 7.99
C ALA A 32 4.87 13.22 9.39
N HIS A 33 5.64 12.88 10.44
CA HIS A 33 5.21 13.06 11.82
C HIS A 33 4.96 14.54 12.17
N ARG A 34 5.89 15.42 11.81
CA ARG A 34 5.78 16.87 12.05
C ARG A 34 4.59 17.49 11.34
N ASP A 35 4.36 17.11 10.09
CA ASP A 35 3.39 17.74 9.20
C ASP A 35 2.02 17.02 9.21
N GLY A 36 1.88 15.95 10.00
CA GLY A 36 0.65 15.15 10.13
C GLY A 36 0.26 14.43 8.84
N VAL A 37 1.23 14.05 8.02
CA VAL A 37 0.99 13.28 6.79
C VAL A 37 0.96 11.80 7.13
N PRO A 38 -0.14 11.08 6.85
CA PRO A 38 -0.18 9.64 7.09
C PRO A 38 0.77 8.91 6.11
N ILE A 39 1.60 8.05 6.65
CA ILE A 39 2.46 7.13 5.91
C ILE A 39 2.40 5.74 6.58
N VAL A 40 2.73 4.68 5.84
CA VAL A 40 2.96 3.37 6.45
C VAL A 40 4.13 3.45 7.44
N ASP A 41 4.12 2.62 8.48
CA ASP A 41 5.25 2.59 9.40
C ASP A 41 6.44 1.77 8.84
N PRO A 42 7.60 1.80 9.51
CA PRO A 42 8.76 1.04 9.09
C PRO A 42 8.56 -0.49 9.04
N HIS A 43 7.71 -1.06 9.91
CA HIS A 43 7.42 -2.51 9.89
C HIS A 43 6.65 -2.90 8.63
N GLU A 44 5.62 -2.15 8.30
CA GLU A 44 4.83 -2.39 7.10
C GLU A 44 5.67 -2.10 5.85
N GLY A 45 6.45 -1.01 5.83
CA GLY A 45 7.38 -0.73 4.75
C GLY A 45 8.36 -1.89 4.50
N ALA A 46 8.93 -2.46 5.58
CA ALA A 46 9.81 -3.63 5.49
C ALA A 46 9.08 -4.88 4.97
N LEU A 47 7.81 -5.06 5.36
CA LEU A 47 6.97 -6.16 4.87
C LEU A 47 6.65 -5.98 3.38
N LEU A 48 6.28 -4.79 2.93
CA LEU A 48 6.06 -4.48 1.51
C LEU A 48 7.31 -4.77 0.67
N TYR A 49 8.48 -4.32 1.14
CA TYR A 49 9.77 -4.64 0.53
C TYR A 49 9.98 -6.15 0.36
N LEU A 50 9.75 -6.94 1.43
CA LEU A 50 9.94 -8.39 1.41
C LEU A 50 8.96 -9.07 0.47
N LEU A 51 7.67 -8.70 0.50
CA LEU A 51 6.65 -9.28 -0.36
C LEU A 51 6.96 -9.05 -1.83
N VAL A 52 7.29 -7.83 -2.22
CA VAL A 52 7.68 -7.47 -3.60
C VAL A 52 8.93 -8.25 -4.02
N LYS A 53 9.92 -8.37 -3.13
CA LYS A 53 11.16 -9.09 -3.41
C LYS A 53 10.95 -10.59 -3.58
N ILE A 54 10.15 -11.22 -2.71
CA ILE A 54 9.81 -12.65 -2.78
C ILE A 54 9.02 -12.95 -4.06
N ALA A 55 8.09 -12.06 -4.44
CA ALA A 55 7.32 -12.20 -5.68
C ALA A 55 8.16 -11.94 -6.95
N GLY A 56 9.33 -11.32 -6.82
CA GLY A 56 10.14 -10.91 -7.96
C GLY A 56 9.49 -9.81 -8.82
N ALA A 57 8.55 -9.04 -8.23
CA ALA A 57 7.78 -8.03 -8.95
C ALA A 57 8.67 -6.89 -9.46
N LYS A 58 8.47 -6.49 -10.73
CA LYS A 58 9.21 -5.43 -11.42
C LYS A 58 8.34 -4.26 -11.88
N ARG A 59 7.08 -4.51 -12.16
CA ARG A 59 6.10 -3.48 -12.57
C ARG A 59 5.11 -3.31 -11.45
N ILE A 60 5.20 -2.21 -10.73
CA ILE A 60 4.45 -1.97 -9.52
C ILE A 60 3.47 -0.82 -9.75
N LEU A 61 2.23 -1.02 -9.35
CA LEU A 61 1.18 -0.01 -9.29
C LEU A 61 0.95 0.37 -7.82
N GLU A 62 0.80 1.66 -7.55
CA GLU A 62 0.44 2.16 -6.23
C GLU A 62 -0.69 3.17 -6.33
N LEU A 63 -1.67 3.06 -5.47
CA LEU A 63 -2.77 4.02 -5.33
C LEU A 63 -2.63 4.73 -3.99
N GLY A 64 -2.29 6.03 -4.03
CA GLY A 64 -1.96 6.82 -2.86
C GLY A 64 -0.45 6.92 -2.64
N THR A 65 0.17 7.91 -3.29
CA THR A 65 1.63 8.15 -3.19
C THR A 65 2.00 8.83 -1.88
N ALA A 66 1.16 9.72 -1.37
CA ALA A 66 1.47 10.67 -0.30
C ALA A 66 2.85 11.34 -0.55
N THR A 67 3.80 11.14 0.35
CA THR A 67 5.17 11.67 0.21
C THR A 67 6.16 10.68 -0.43
N GLY A 68 5.69 9.52 -0.92
CA GLY A 68 6.49 8.52 -1.62
C GLY A 68 7.19 7.50 -0.72
N TYR A 69 6.86 7.45 0.57
CA TYR A 69 7.54 6.57 1.54
C TYR A 69 7.35 5.08 1.21
N SER A 70 6.12 4.62 1.06
CA SER A 70 5.77 3.25 0.65
C SER A 70 6.37 2.90 -0.71
N GLY A 71 6.28 3.82 -1.69
CA GLY A 71 6.86 3.67 -3.02
C GLY A 71 8.38 3.43 -3.01
N ILE A 72 9.13 4.05 -2.08
CA ILE A 72 10.57 3.80 -1.91
C ILE A 72 10.81 2.36 -1.44
N TRP A 73 10.04 1.85 -0.47
CA TRP A 73 10.15 0.47 -0.02
C TRP A 73 9.82 -0.53 -1.13
N LEU A 74 8.74 -0.29 -1.88
CA LEU A 74 8.32 -1.12 -3.01
C LEU A 74 9.40 -1.17 -4.10
N LEU A 75 9.95 -0.02 -4.50
CA LEU A 75 11.01 0.05 -5.51
C LEU A 75 12.30 -0.65 -5.07
N ARG A 76 12.69 -0.49 -3.82
CA ARG A 76 13.87 -1.20 -3.26
C ARG A 76 13.64 -2.71 -3.24
N GLY A 77 12.45 -3.16 -2.87
CA GLY A 77 12.06 -4.58 -2.92
C GLY A 77 12.14 -5.15 -4.33
N SER A 78 11.73 -4.37 -5.32
CA SER A 78 11.74 -4.79 -6.73
C SER A 78 13.16 -5.01 -7.30
N GLY A 79 14.18 -4.34 -6.74
CA GLY A 79 15.55 -4.48 -7.22
C GLY A 79 15.70 -4.11 -8.71
N GLY A 80 15.34 -2.88 -9.07
CA GLY A 80 15.43 -2.33 -10.42
C GLY A 80 14.14 -2.43 -11.24
N GLY A 81 12.99 -2.49 -10.57
CA GLY A 81 11.67 -2.39 -11.20
C GLY A 81 11.25 -0.95 -11.46
N ARG A 82 9.98 -0.81 -11.83
CA ARG A 82 9.31 0.48 -12.10
C ARG A 82 8.06 0.61 -11.25
N LEU A 83 7.82 1.82 -10.76
CA LEU A 83 6.61 2.19 -10.01
C LEU A 83 5.79 3.18 -10.81
N THR A 84 4.49 2.91 -10.96
CA THR A 84 3.48 3.88 -11.37
C THR A 84 2.60 4.14 -10.15
N THR A 85 2.50 5.41 -9.71
CA THR A 85 1.78 5.77 -8.51
C THR A 85 0.92 7.00 -8.73
N PHE A 86 -0.26 7.06 -8.08
CA PHE A 86 -1.23 8.13 -8.21
C PHE A 86 -1.31 8.96 -6.93
N GLU A 87 -1.28 10.29 -7.08
CA GLU A 87 -1.47 11.26 -6.01
C GLU A 87 -2.32 12.43 -6.53
N LEU A 88 -3.38 12.76 -5.82
CA LEU A 88 -4.28 13.85 -6.21
C LEU A 88 -3.77 15.21 -5.75
N ASP A 89 -3.09 15.27 -4.62
CA ASP A 89 -2.57 16.52 -4.05
C ASP A 89 -1.26 16.92 -4.73
N HIS A 90 -1.26 18.07 -5.38
CA HIS A 90 -0.10 18.63 -6.10
C HIS A 90 1.14 18.74 -5.21
N LYS A 91 1.00 19.23 -3.97
CA LYS A 91 2.14 19.41 -3.07
C LYS A 91 2.76 18.08 -2.64
N ARG A 92 1.91 17.09 -2.35
CA ARG A 92 2.36 15.73 -2.03
C ARG A 92 3.05 15.09 -3.24
N ALA A 93 2.48 15.22 -4.43
CA ALA A 93 3.10 14.72 -5.67
C ALA A 93 4.49 15.32 -5.93
N LEU A 94 4.66 16.64 -5.72
CA LEU A 94 5.97 17.29 -5.81
C LEU A 94 6.96 16.78 -4.76
N THR A 95 6.48 16.61 -3.51
CA THR A 95 7.29 16.07 -2.42
C THR A 95 7.72 14.64 -2.71
N ALA A 96 6.80 13.79 -3.21
CA ALA A 96 7.11 12.42 -3.58
C ALA A 96 8.18 12.36 -4.68
N ARG A 97 8.05 13.16 -5.74
CA ARG A 97 9.07 13.22 -6.82
C ARG A 97 10.44 13.60 -6.28
N LYS A 98 10.49 14.60 -5.37
CA LYS A 98 11.73 14.98 -4.68
C LYS A 98 12.29 13.82 -3.87
N ASN A 99 11.47 13.16 -3.06
CA ASN A 99 11.90 12.05 -2.20
C ASN A 99 12.39 10.84 -3.00
N PHE A 100 11.73 10.49 -4.11
CA PHE A 100 12.24 9.49 -5.05
C PHE A 100 13.60 9.89 -5.65
N GLY A 101 13.79 11.17 -5.98
CA GLY A 101 15.07 11.71 -6.45
C GLY A 101 16.16 11.58 -5.39
N ASP A 102 15.89 12.02 -4.15
CA ASP A 102 16.82 11.93 -3.02
C ASP A 102 17.20 10.47 -2.68
N ALA A 103 16.27 9.54 -2.88
CA ALA A 103 16.49 8.10 -2.72
C ALA A 103 17.25 7.43 -3.89
N GLY A 104 17.59 8.18 -4.94
CA GLY A 104 18.21 7.65 -6.16
C GLY A 104 17.26 6.86 -7.07
N LEU A 105 15.94 6.96 -6.85
CA LEU A 105 14.88 6.21 -7.53
C LEU A 105 14.03 7.06 -8.50
N GLY A 106 14.41 8.32 -8.72
CA GLY A 106 13.60 9.25 -9.50
C GLY A 106 13.33 8.83 -10.95
N LYS A 107 14.19 7.98 -11.53
CA LYS A 107 14.00 7.43 -12.89
C LYS A 107 13.10 6.18 -12.89
N ASP A 108 12.87 5.59 -11.74
CA ASP A 108 12.14 4.34 -11.56
C ASP A 108 10.71 4.56 -11.08
N ALA A 109 10.39 5.79 -10.61
CA ALA A 109 9.07 6.19 -10.14
C ALA A 109 8.40 7.15 -11.14
N THR A 110 7.18 6.83 -11.56
CA THR A 110 6.28 7.72 -12.30
C THR A 110 5.14 8.14 -11.40
N VAL A 111 5.17 9.39 -10.92
CA VAL A 111 4.08 9.97 -10.12
C VAL A 111 3.09 10.65 -11.04
N ILE A 112 1.88 10.11 -11.12
CA ILE A 112 0.75 10.65 -11.90
C ILE A 112 -0.12 11.47 -10.95
N GLU A 113 -0.24 12.76 -11.26
CA GLU A 113 -1.03 13.72 -10.48
C GLU A 113 -2.47 13.71 -10.97
N GLU A 114 -3.24 12.74 -10.49
CA GLU A 114 -4.61 12.48 -10.90
C GLU A 114 -5.34 11.66 -9.83
N ASP A 115 -6.69 11.70 -9.85
CA ASP A 115 -7.50 10.76 -9.09
C ASP A 115 -7.19 9.31 -9.51
N ALA A 116 -7.00 8.44 -8.51
CA ALA A 116 -6.57 7.07 -8.76
C ALA A 116 -7.58 6.26 -9.58
N LEU A 117 -8.90 6.46 -9.37
CA LEU A 117 -9.93 5.76 -10.13
C LEU A 117 -9.98 6.23 -11.58
N GLU A 118 -9.87 7.54 -11.81
CA GLU A 118 -9.83 8.11 -13.16
C GLU A 118 -8.57 7.67 -13.90
N GLY A 119 -7.42 7.72 -13.23
CA GLY A 119 -6.14 7.29 -13.78
C GLY A 119 -6.13 5.80 -14.13
N LEU A 120 -6.65 4.93 -13.24
CA LEU A 120 -6.79 3.50 -13.51
C LEU A 120 -7.63 3.20 -14.75
N GLN A 121 -8.68 3.96 -15.02
CA GLN A 121 -9.52 3.74 -16.21
C GLN A 121 -8.77 4.00 -17.53
N LYS A 122 -7.83 4.94 -17.51
CA LYS A 122 -7.02 5.35 -18.66
C LYS A 122 -5.75 4.52 -18.84
N LEU A 123 -5.33 3.82 -17.77
CA LEU A 123 -4.07 3.10 -17.73
C LEU A 123 -4.16 1.82 -18.57
N ASP A 124 -3.36 1.74 -19.63
CA ASP A 124 -3.22 0.54 -20.46
C ASP A 124 -1.84 -0.12 -20.20
N ALA A 125 -1.69 -0.69 -18.99
CA ALA A 125 -0.47 -1.35 -18.58
C ALA A 125 -0.78 -2.53 -17.66
N ARG A 126 0.15 -3.51 -17.60
CA ARG A 126 0.06 -4.68 -16.74
C ARG A 126 1.12 -4.62 -15.66
N PHE A 127 0.81 -5.15 -14.47
CA PHE A 127 1.66 -5.07 -13.30
C PHE A 127 1.84 -6.43 -12.63
N ASP A 128 2.97 -6.54 -11.91
CA ASP A 128 3.34 -7.72 -11.12
C ASP A 128 2.96 -7.55 -9.65
N ALA A 129 2.72 -6.30 -9.22
CA ALA A 129 2.22 -5.97 -7.88
C ALA A 129 1.37 -4.70 -7.93
N CYS A 130 0.37 -4.64 -7.04
CA CYS A 130 -0.41 -3.44 -6.77
C CYS A 130 -0.48 -3.22 -5.26
N PHE A 131 -0.28 -1.97 -4.81
CA PHE A 131 -0.49 -1.54 -3.44
C PHE A 131 -1.56 -0.44 -3.40
N ILE A 132 -2.60 -0.65 -2.57
CA ILE A 132 -3.71 0.28 -2.38
C ILE A 132 -3.59 0.88 -0.98
N ASP A 133 -3.23 2.16 -0.90
CA ASP A 133 -3.20 2.96 0.32
C ASP A 133 -4.30 4.05 0.30
N LEU A 134 -5.51 3.66 -0.13
CA LEU A 134 -6.67 4.53 -0.26
C LEU A 134 -7.97 3.92 0.28
N LEU A 135 -7.93 2.76 0.98
CA LEU A 135 -9.15 2.10 1.45
C LEU A 135 -10.01 3.01 2.32
N ASN A 136 -9.36 3.86 3.13
CA ASN A 136 -10.02 4.82 4.01
C ASN A 136 -10.61 6.03 3.27
N SER A 137 -10.28 6.23 1.99
CA SER A 137 -10.66 7.42 1.21
C SER A 137 -11.79 7.15 0.21
N PHE A 138 -12.15 5.90 -0.04
CA PHE A 138 -13.21 5.57 -0.98
C PHE A 138 -14.58 6.06 -0.47
N PRO A 139 -15.37 6.73 -1.33
CA PRO A 139 -16.64 7.33 -0.91
C PRO A 139 -17.78 6.31 -0.73
N SER A 140 -17.70 5.13 -1.36
CA SER A 140 -18.76 4.12 -1.33
C SER A 140 -18.23 2.71 -1.60
N GLU A 141 -19.06 1.71 -1.25
CA GLU A 141 -18.79 0.29 -1.58
C GLU A 141 -18.72 0.04 -3.08
N GLU A 142 -19.47 0.79 -3.89
CA GLU A 142 -19.44 0.69 -5.34
C GLU A 142 -18.09 1.12 -5.90
N VAL A 143 -17.57 2.27 -5.45
CA VAL A 143 -16.23 2.76 -5.82
C VAL A 143 -15.15 1.77 -5.34
N THR A 144 -15.28 1.26 -4.11
CA THR A 144 -14.37 0.25 -3.57
C THR A 144 -14.30 -0.99 -4.48
N ARG A 145 -15.45 -1.52 -4.89
CA ARG A 145 -15.52 -2.64 -5.83
C ARG A 145 -14.89 -2.29 -7.18
N ARG A 146 -15.25 -1.13 -7.73
CA ARG A 146 -14.76 -0.71 -9.05
C ARG A 146 -13.24 -0.57 -9.08
N VAL A 147 -12.64 0.04 -8.05
CA VAL A 147 -11.18 0.15 -7.93
C VAL A 147 -10.53 -1.23 -7.82
N LEU A 148 -11.07 -2.11 -6.98
CA LEU A 148 -10.57 -3.48 -6.84
C LEU A 148 -10.57 -4.23 -8.18
N GLU A 149 -11.69 -4.21 -8.91
CA GLU A 149 -11.81 -4.89 -10.21
C GLU A 149 -10.81 -4.32 -11.22
N LEU A 150 -10.69 -3.00 -11.31
CA LEU A 150 -9.72 -2.35 -12.18
C LEU A 150 -8.26 -2.73 -11.83
N CYS A 151 -7.92 -2.85 -10.55
CA CYS A 151 -6.60 -3.33 -10.14
C CYS A 151 -6.38 -4.78 -10.59
N ILE A 152 -7.35 -5.68 -10.34
CA ILE A 152 -7.26 -7.09 -10.73
C ILE A 152 -7.17 -7.26 -12.24
N GLU A 153 -7.90 -6.45 -13.02
CA GLU A 153 -7.81 -6.45 -14.48
C GLU A 153 -6.42 -6.13 -15.01
N ARG A 154 -5.64 -5.32 -14.26
CA ARG A 154 -4.28 -4.89 -14.63
C ARG A 154 -3.17 -5.74 -14.03
N LEU A 155 -3.51 -6.71 -13.21
CA LEU A 155 -2.55 -7.63 -12.62
C LEU A 155 -2.41 -8.90 -13.48
N ASP A 156 -1.17 -9.34 -13.65
CA ASP A 156 -0.85 -10.60 -14.29
C ASP A 156 -1.13 -11.81 -13.38
N GLY A 157 -1.22 -13.01 -13.94
CA GLY A 157 -1.26 -14.23 -13.15
C GLY A 157 -0.01 -14.34 -12.25
N GLY A 158 -0.22 -14.64 -10.98
CA GLY A 158 0.85 -14.67 -9.98
C GLY A 158 1.18 -13.32 -9.33
N ALA A 159 0.62 -12.21 -9.81
CA ALA A 159 0.86 -10.89 -9.26
C ALA A 159 0.31 -10.71 -7.83
N LEU A 160 0.92 -9.80 -7.07
CA LEU A 160 0.47 -9.43 -5.73
C LEU A 160 -0.54 -8.28 -5.78
N LEU A 161 -1.55 -8.37 -4.93
CA LEU A 161 -2.44 -7.26 -4.57
C LEU A 161 -2.36 -7.06 -3.06
N MET A 162 -1.96 -5.86 -2.65
CA MET A 162 -1.81 -5.49 -1.24
C MET A 162 -2.64 -4.25 -0.95
N ALA A 163 -3.19 -4.13 0.27
CA ALA A 163 -3.90 -2.94 0.69
C ALA A 163 -3.74 -2.68 2.19
N ASP A 164 -3.40 -1.42 2.54
CA ASP A 164 -3.29 -0.97 3.94
C ASP A 164 -4.67 -0.68 4.55
N ASN A 165 -4.70 -0.61 5.88
CA ASN A 165 -5.86 -0.28 6.72
C ASN A 165 -7.03 -1.29 6.59
N ALA A 166 -6.72 -2.56 6.35
CA ALA A 166 -7.74 -3.60 6.18
C ALA A 166 -8.55 -3.90 7.45
N LEU A 167 -8.11 -3.47 8.63
CA LEU A 167 -8.83 -3.68 9.90
C LEU A 167 -9.55 -2.42 10.41
N ARG A 168 -9.18 -1.23 9.94
CA ARG A 168 -9.83 0.03 10.33
C ARG A 168 -9.97 0.15 11.86
N GLN A 169 -8.87 -0.06 12.59
CA GLN A 169 -8.82 -0.05 14.06
C GLN A 169 -9.87 -0.96 14.73
N GLY A 170 -10.26 -2.04 14.04
CA GLY A 170 -11.29 -2.95 14.49
C GLY A 170 -12.73 -2.53 14.14
N GLU A 171 -12.96 -1.35 13.57
CA GLU A 171 -14.30 -0.88 13.18
C GLU A 171 -15.00 -1.81 12.16
N VAL A 172 -14.24 -2.62 11.41
CA VAL A 172 -14.80 -3.62 10.48
C VAL A 172 -15.70 -4.65 11.15
N LEU A 173 -15.56 -4.88 12.46
CA LEU A 173 -16.39 -5.81 13.23
C LEU A 173 -17.80 -5.26 13.50
N SER A 174 -17.93 -3.93 13.64
CA SER A 174 -19.20 -3.24 13.90
C SER A 174 -19.17 -1.86 13.25
N PRO A 175 -19.28 -1.79 11.90
CA PRO A 175 -19.01 -0.58 11.14
C PRO A 175 -20.06 0.50 11.38
N GLN A 176 -19.63 1.64 11.96
CA GLN A 176 -20.46 2.82 12.19
C GLN A 176 -20.27 3.87 11.08
N SER A 177 -19.07 3.95 10.50
CA SER A 177 -18.73 4.90 9.44
C SER A 177 -18.91 4.28 8.04
N GLN A 178 -19.06 5.13 7.00
CA GLN A 178 -19.05 4.66 5.61
C GLN A 178 -17.70 4.04 5.25
N GLN A 179 -16.61 4.61 5.76
CA GLN A 179 -15.25 4.10 5.53
C GLN A 179 -15.09 2.68 6.10
N ALA A 180 -15.58 2.43 7.33
CA ALA A 180 -15.54 1.10 7.92
C ALA A 180 -16.35 0.07 7.11
N ARG A 181 -17.54 0.48 6.58
CA ARG A 181 -18.32 -0.36 5.66
C ARG A 181 -17.55 -0.66 4.38
N ASN A 182 -16.92 0.35 3.78
CA ASN A 182 -16.15 0.20 2.55
C ASN A 182 -14.96 -0.76 2.74
N VAL A 183 -14.21 -0.64 3.85
CA VAL A 183 -13.11 -1.55 4.18
C VAL A 183 -13.62 -2.97 4.42
N GLY A 184 -14.69 -3.13 5.19
CA GLY A 184 -15.32 -4.44 5.39
C GLY A 184 -15.81 -5.06 4.07
N HIS A 185 -16.38 -4.25 3.19
CA HIS A 185 -16.79 -4.67 1.85
C HIS A 185 -15.59 -5.12 0.99
N TYR A 186 -14.50 -4.33 0.97
CA TYR A 186 -13.24 -4.71 0.31
C TYR A 186 -12.75 -6.08 0.78
N ASN A 187 -12.66 -6.29 2.09
CA ASN A 187 -12.19 -7.55 2.66
C ASN A 187 -13.04 -8.74 2.21
N GLN A 188 -14.37 -8.57 2.16
CA GLN A 188 -15.29 -9.62 1.69
C GLN A 188 -15.14 -9.89 0.19
N LEU A 189 -14.95 -8.86 -0.61
CA LEU A 189 -14.73 -8.99 -2.05
C LEU A 189 -13.43 -9.76 -2.32
N VAL A 190 -12.33 -9.36 -1.70
CA VAL A 190 -11.01 -10.01 -1.86
C VAL A 190 -11.06 -11.47 -1.40
N ALA A 191 -11.62 -11.74 -0.21
CA ALA A 191 -11.70 -13.09 0.35
C ALA A 191 -12.54 -14.07 -0.49
N LYS A 192 -13.54 -13.56 -1.22
CA LYS A 192 -14.45 -14.38 -2.06
C LYS A 192 -14.14 -14.30 -3.54
N HIS A 193 -13.15 -13.50 -3.94
CA HIS A 193 -12.87 -13.31 -5.36
C HIS A 193 -12.32 -14.57 -6.01
N PRO A 194 -12.91 -15.09 -7.11
CA PRO A 194 -12.53 -16.38 -7.70
C PRO A 194 -11.09 -16.41 -8.21
N ARG A 195 -10.54 -15.27 -8.60
CA ARG A 195 -9.17 -15.11 -9.11
C ARG A 195 -8.12 -14.86 -8.03
N LEU A 196 -8.49 -14.72 -6.75
CA LEU A 196 -7.55 -14.36 -5.69
C LEU A 196 -7.38 -15.49 -4.69
N GLU A 197 -6.19 -15.54 -4.10
CA GLU A 197 -5.84 -16.24 -2.87
C GLU A 197 -5.38 -15.17 -1.88
N SER A 198 -5.98 -15.07 -0.70
CA SER A 198 -5.76 -13.91 0.17
C SER A 198 -5.69 -14.24 1.65
N VAL A 199 -5.05 -13.35 2.39
CA VAL A 199 -5.01 -13.31 3.85
C VAL A 199 -4.93 -11.86 4.32
N VAL A 200 -5.47 -11.56 5.50
CA VAL A 200 -5.21 -10.29 6.19
C VAL A 200 -4.14 -10.54 7.26
N ILE A 201 -3.04 -9.82 7.19
CA ILE A 201 -1.95 -9.85 8.17
C ILE A 201 -2.25 -8.75 9.20
N PRO A 202 -2.39 -9.07 10.50
CA PRO A 202 -2.72 -8.10 11.54
C PRO A 202 -1.48 -7.32 11.99
N ILE A 203 -0.84 -6.63 11.05
CA ILE A 203 0.24 -5.66 11.30
C ILE A 203 -0.37 -4.26 11.28
N ARG A 204 -0.03 -3.39 12.22
CA ARG A 204 -0.65 -2.05 12.36
C ARG A 204 -2.19 -2.11 12.27
N ASP A 205 -2.74 -1.43 11.27
CA ASP A 205 -4.18 -1.41 10.98
C ASP A 205 -4.61 -2.50 9.96
N GLY A 206 -3.76 -3.51 9.78
CA GLY A 206 -4.00 -4.68 8.94
C GLY A 206 -3.62 -4.49 7.49
N LEU A 207 -2.73 -5.34 7.01
CA LEU A 207 -2.36 -5.44 5.60
C LEU A 207 -3.13 -6.60 4.94
N SER A 208 -4.00 -6.29 4.00
CA SER A 208 -4.58 -7.28 3.10
C SER A 208 -3.55 -7.67 2.06
N VAL A 209 -3.28 -8.97 1.93
CA VAL A 209 -2.35 -9.53 0.94
C VAL A 209 -3.08 -10.58 0.12
N ALA A 210 -3.07 -10.41 -1.18
CA ALA A 210 -3.64 -11.39 -2.11
C ALA A 210 -2.68 -11.66 -3.27
N ARG A 211 -2.81 -12.86 -3.86
CA ARG A 211 -2.12 -13.28 -5.07
C ARG A 211 -3.14 -13.60 -6.15
N VAL A 212 -2.94 -13.09 -7.35
CA VAL A 212 -3.75 -13.45 -8.52
C VAL A 212 -3.42 -14.88 -8.93
N LYS A 213 -4.43 -15.73 -9.04
CA LYS A 213 -4.27 -17.12 -9.55
C LYS A 213 -3.80 -17.10 -11.01
N ASN A 214 -3.00 -18.10 -11.37
CA ASN A 214 -2.56 -18.29 -12.76
C ASN A 214 -3.70 -18.76 -13.65
#